data_d4338054be748c94b3e3c22c187e3034
#
_entry.id   d4338054be748c94b3e3c22c187e3034
#
_cell.length_a   1.000
_cell.length_b   1.000
_cell.length_c   1.000
_cell.angle_alpha   90.00
_cell.angle_beta   90.00
_cell.angle_gamma   90.00
#
_symmetry.space_group_name_H-M   'P 1'
#
loop_
_entity.id
_entity.type
_entity.pdbx_description
1 polymer ?
#
loop_
_entity_poly.entity_id
_entity_poly.type
_entity_poly.pdbx_seq_one_letter_code
_entity_poly.pdbx_strand_id
1 'polypeptide(L)'
;MSKTDSMNSKIGDLKIRQAILDMDAYLPPLESRDPEKHLLMDFNESPVPPQEKVIQAVSDFLSRRAHVYPAYHDFLTTLSDYTGVAENQLILSNGSDQGIEFILRCFLEHGDELVMAQPGFAMFQQVASSLGAKVAGPSFPESMEFPAEAFKQSVGPATRLLVLINPNNPTGTSISQEVIRDVLENFPNLPVLVDEAYFEFSRQTAAGLLDAFPNLIILRTFSKALALPSLRLGYVMAHPELIQQFSKIRGPFDVNAAAVVAAKVQLENPQEWRSLTRHLMDEVKPTVEAFFRENQVRFHPSSANFMLVEVKDAKEAVEYLKS
;
A
#
# COMPACT_ATOMS: atom_id res chain seq x y z
N MET A 1 -14.70 29.44 11.63
CA MET A 1 -15.39 29.66 10.34
C MET A 1 -14.67 28.82 9.32
N SER A 2 -15.28 27.71 8.90
CA SER A 2 -14.64 26.72 8.04
C SER A 2 -14.54 27.27 6.62
N LYS A 3 -13.44 26.92 5.92
CA LYS A 3 -13.20 27.28 4.51
C LYS A 3 -14.22 26.69 3.51
N THR A 4 -15.18 25.91 4.01
CA THR A 4 -16.22 25.23 3.22
C THR A 4 -17.34 26.14 2.70
N ASP A 5 -17.58 27.29 3.33
CA ASP A 5 -18.70 28.17 2.94
C ASP A 5 -18.48 28.98 1.64
N SER A 6 -17.25 29.08 1.12
CA SER A 6 -16.97 29.90 -0.07
C SER A 6 -16.98 29.15 -1.40
N MET A 7 -16.97 27.82 -1.40
CA MET A 7 -16.92 27.01 -2.64
C MET A 7 -18.31 26.69 -3.24
N ASN A 8 -19.36 26.71 -2.42
CA ASN A 8 -20.72 26.34 -2.87
C ASN A 8 -21.39 27.39 -3.78
N SER A 9 -20.85 28.59 -3.89
CA SER A 9 -21.48 29.68 -4.66
C SER A 9 -21.14 29.72 -6.16
N LYS A 10 -20.17 28.90 -6.64
CA LYS A 10 -19.65 28.99 -8.02
C LYS A 10 -20.05 27.85 -8.97
N ILE A 11 -20.47 26.70 -8.45
CA ILE A 11 -20.84 25.52 -9.26
C ILE A 11 -22.35 25.32 -9.40
N GLY A 12 -23.15 26.23 -8.86
CA GLY A 12 -24.60 26.27 -9.05
C GLY A 12 -25.34 25.04 -8.52
N ASP A 13 -26.36 24.60 -9.25
CA ASP A 13 -27.25 23.50 -8.86
C ASP A 13 -26.67 22.07 -9.14
N LEU A 14 -25.37 21.92 -9.31
CA LEU A 14 -24.77 20.61 -9.50
C LEU A 14 -24.93 19.74 -8.25
N LYS A 15 -25.52 18.56 -8.44
CA LYS A 15 -25.72 17.58 -7.37
C LYS A 15 -24.45 16.74 -7.15
N ILE A 16 -23.57 17.22 -6.31
CA ILE A 16 -22.41 16.45 -5.83
C ILE A 16 -22.89 15.50 -4.73
N ARG A 17 -22.36 14.28 -4.70
CA ARG A 17 -22.67 13.30 -3.65
C ARG A 17 -22.28 13.85 -2.29
N GLN A 18 -23.15 13.68 -1.28
CA GLN A 18 -22.89 14.18 0.08
C GLN A 18 -21.58 13.62 0.66
N ALA A 19 -21.31 12.33 0.45
CA ALA A 19 -20.05 11.70 0.89
C ALA A 19 -18.79 12.42 0.38
N ILE A 20 -18.84 13.04 -0.81
CA ILE A 20 -17.72 13.82 -1.37
C ILE A 20 -17.64 15.21 -0.74
N LEU A 21 -18.80 15.83 -0.46
CA LEU A 21 -18.83 17.15 0.18
C LEU A 21 -18.36 17.12 1.63
N ASP A 22 -18.52 15.98 2.31
CA ASP A 22 -18.18 15.79 3.72
C ASP A 22 -16.71 15.42 3.97
N MET A 23 -15.92 15.20 2.90
CA MET A 23 -14.54 14.78 3.04
C MET A 23 -13.55 15.89 2.66
N ASP A 24 -12.40 15.89 3.31
CA ASP A 24 -11.25 16.71 2.92
C ASP A 24 -10.41 16.00 1.84
N ALA A 25 -9.79 16.78 0.96
CA ALA A 25 -8.84 16.25 0.00
C ALA A 25 -7.57 15.75 0.71
N TYR A 26 -7.11 14.55 0.36
CA TYR A 26 -5.80 14.08 0.78
C TYR A 26 -4.72 14.77 -0.06
N LEU A 27 -4.01 15.70 0.54
CA LEU A 27 -2.97 16.50 -0.11
C LEU A 27 -1.61 16.15 0.51
N PRO A 28 -0.85 15.23 -0.10
CA PRO A 28 0.52 14.94 0.34
C PRO A 28 1.41 16.18 0.16
N PRO A 29 2.39 16.44 1.06
CA PRO A 29 3.25 17.64 1.00
C PRO A 29 4.34 17.50 -0.08
N LEU A 30 3.96 17.56 -1.36
CA LEU A 30 4.87 17.38 -2.49
C LEU A 30 5.57 18.68 -2.95
N GLU A 31 5.02 19.85 -2.65
CA GLU A 31 5.42 21.14 -3.24
C GLU A 31 6.84 21.61 -2.88
N SER A 32 7.41 21.13 -1.76
CA SER A 32 8.75 21.50 -1.30
C SER A 32 9.81 20.42 -1.50
N ARG A 33 9.48 19.32 -2.16
CA ARG A 33 10.38 18.18 -2.36
C ARG A 33 11.30 18.42 -3.56
N ASP A 34 12.60 18.57 -3.28
CA ASP A 34 13.63 18.67 -4.30
C ASP A 34 14.69 17.58 -4.00
N PRO A 35 14.74 16.49 -4.79
CA PRO A 35 15.69 15.40 -4.53
C PRO A 35 17.16 15.79 -4.73
N GLU A 36 17.44 16.94 -5.36
CA GLU A 36 18.80 17.46 -5.51
C GLU A 36 19.26 18.25 -4.26
N LYS A 37 18.32 18.70 -3.43
CA LYS A 37 18.59 19.51 -2.22
C LYS A 37 18.29 18.80 -0.92
N HIS A 38 17.36 17.85 -0.93
CA HIS A 38 16.85 17.20 0.28
C HIS A 38 17.07 15.69 0.26
N LEU A 39 17.39 15.13 1.40
CA LEU A 39 17.28 13.68 1.61
C LEU A 39 15.79 13.33 1.82
N LEU A 40 15.19 12.67 0.83
CA LEU A 40 13.77 12.33 0.86
C LEU A 40 13.52 11.14 1.77
N MET A 41 12.88 11.38 2.94
CA MET A 41 12.59 10.36 3.96
C MET A 41 11.09 10.26 4.30
N ASP A 42 10.23 10.95 3.58
CA ASP A 42 8.82 11.18 3.92
C ASP A 42 7.85 10.15 3.29
N PHE A 43 8.20 9.52 2.16
CA PHE A 43 7.34 8.57 1.48
C PHE A 43 7.91 7.14 1.41
N ASN A 44 8.95 6.83 2.19
CA ASN A 44 9.56 5.49 2.27
C ASN A 44 9.99 4.96 0.90
N GLU A 45 10.52 5.84 0.05
CA GLU A 45 11.01 5.53 -1.29
C GLU A 45 12.36 4.82 -1.22
N SER A 46 12.79 4.23 -2.34
CA SER A 46 14.14 3.71 -2.45
C SER A 46 15.16 4.85 -2.45
N PRO A 47 16.26 4.75 -1.69
CA PRO A 47 17.32 5.77 -1.69
C PRO A 47 18.15 5.79 -2.98
N VAL A 48 17.97 4.83 -3.86
CA VAL A 48 18.67 4.72 -5.13
C VAL A 48 17.70 4.53 -6.29
N PRO A 49 18.05 5.04 -7.49
CA PRO A 49 17.24 4.82 -8.69
C PRO A 49 17.20 3.34 -9.10
N PRO A 50 16.27 2.94 -9.96
CA PRO A 50 16.28 1.62 -10.56
C PRO A 50 17.52 1.43 -11.45
N GLN A 51 17.88 0.17 -11.71
CA GLN A 51 19.04 -0.21 -12.52
C GLN A 51 19.01 0.45 -13.91
N GLU A 52 20.18 0.80 -14.46
CA GLU A 52 20.34 1.41 -15.79
C GLU A 52 19.60 0.63 -16.89
N LYS A 53 19.66 -0.70 -16.86
CA LYS A 53 18.94 -1.56 -17.83
C LYS A 53 17.41 -1.41 -17.78
N VAL A 54 16.85 -1.01 -16.64
CA VAL A 54 15.41 -0.69 -16.53
C VAL A 54 15.11 0.58 -17.31
N ILE A 55 15.93 1.61 -17.12
CA ILE A 55 15.80 2.89 -17.83
C ILE A 55 15.95 2.69 -19.32
N GLN A 56 16.97 1.92 -19.76
CA GLN A 56 17.19 1.61 -21.17
C GLN A 56 16.00 0.84 -21.77
N ALA A 57 15.47 -0.18 -21.09
CA ALA A 57 14.33 -0.95 -21.58
C ALA A 57 13.06 -0.10 -21.74
N VAL A 58 12.81 0.82 -20.81
CA VAL A 58 11.69 1.78 -20.91
C VAL A 58 11.90 2.74 -22.07
N SER A 59 13.10 3.28 -22.25
CA SER A 59 13.43 4.18 -23.38
C SER A 59 13.24 3.47 -24.73
N ASP A 60 13.73 2.25 -24.86
CA ASP A 60 13.60 1.43 -26.07
C ASP A 60 12.13 1.11 -26.38
N PHE A 61 11.36 0.79 -25.34
CA PHE A 61 9.93 0.57 -25.47
C PHE A 61 9.21 1.82 -25.97
N LEU A 62 9.42 2.96 -25.33
CA LEU A 62 8.77 4.22 -25.68
C LEU A 62 9.12 4.66 -27.12
N SER A 63 10.36 4.50 -27.54
CA SER A 63 10.80 4.85 -28.91
C SER A 63 10.10 4.04 -30.01
N ARG A 64 9.62 2.82 -29.69
CA ARG A 64 9.07 1.89 -30.68
C ARG A 64 7.56 1.67 -30.54
N ARG A 65 7.00 1.74 -29.32
CA ARG A 65 5.65 1.25 -29.02
C ARG A 65 4.77 2.20 -28.20
N ALA A 66 5.18 3.44 -27.95
CA ALA A 66 4.37 4.40 -27.19
C ALA A 66 2.98 4.67 -27.80
N HIS A 67 2.77 4.39 -29.08
CA HIS A 67 1.53 4.58 -29.84
C HIS A 67 0.60 3.34 -29.81
N VAL A 68 0.93 2.29 -29.05
CA VAL A 68 0.18 1.02 -29.00
C VAL A 68 -0.32 0.77 -27.58
N TYR A 69 -1.57 0.32 -27.45
CA TYR A 69 -2.13 -0.08 -26.16
C TYR A 69 -1.32 -1.22 -25.52
N PRO A 70 -1.19 -1.24 -24.17
CA PRO A 70 -0.43 -2.26 -23.47
C PRO A 70 -1.05 -3.64 -23.59
N ALA A 71 -0.19 -4.67 -23.64
CA ALA A 71 -0.52 -6.07 -23.42
C ALA A 71 0.18 -6.55 -22.16
N TYR A 72 -0.54 -7.26 -21.29
CA TYR A 72 -0.05 -7.61 -19.95
C TYR A 72 0.36 -9.08 -19.79
N HIS A 73 0.00 -9.94 -20.74
CA HIS A 73 0.14 -11.40 -20.59
C HIS A 73 1.56 -11.85 -20.27
N ASP A 74 2.56 -11.41 -21.06
CA ASP A 74 3.97 -11.78 -20.83
C ASP A 74 4.48 -11.33 -19.45
N PHE A 75 3.95 -10.23 -18.94
CA PHE A 75 4.30 -9.74 -17.59
C PHE A 75 3.58 -10.53 -16.50
N LEU A 76 2.34 -10.95 -16.72
CA LEU A 76 1.63 -11.80 -15.76
C LEU A 76 2.35 -13.14 -15.56
N THR A 77 2.94 -13.71 -16.61
CA THR A 77 3.79 -14.90 -16.50
C THR A 77 5.02 -14.63 -15.60
N THR A 78 5.76 -13.53 -15.87
CA THR A 78 6.89 -13.13 -15.02
C THR A 78 6.48 -12.85 -13.56
N LEU A 79 5.32 -12.26 -13.36
CA LEU A 79 4.78 -11.97 -12.03
C LEU A 79 4.32 -13.25 -11.31
N SER A 80 3.74 -14.20 -12.03
CA SER A 80 3.40 -15.54 -11.53
C SER A 80 4.64 -16.29 -11.04
N ASP A 81 5.72 -16.29 -11.81
CA ASP A 81 6.99 -16.89 -11.42
C ASP A 81 7.59 -16.23 -10.17
N TYR A 82 7.48 -14.90 -10.09
CA TYR A 82 7.96 -14.14 -8.92
C TYR A 82 7.18 -14.40 -7.65
N THR A 83 5.85 -14.46 -7.77
CA THR A 83 4.95 -14.59 -6.61
C THR A 83 4.69 -16.03 -6.20
N GLY A 84 4.89 -16.99 -7.09
CA GLY A 84 4.47 -18.39 -6.94
C GLY A 84 2.96 -18.59 -7.01
N VAL A 85 2.21 -17.59 -7.50
CA VAL A 85 0.74 -17.58 -7.58
C VAL A 85 0.32 -17.68 -9.04
N ALA A 86 -0.72 -18.44 -9.35
CA ALA A 86 -1.16 -18.65 -10.72
C ALA A 86 -1.64 -17.35 -11.42
N GLU A 87 -1.42 -17.22 -12.72
CA GLU A 87 -1.76 -16.01 -13.48
C GLU A 87 -3.24 -15.58 -13.32
N ASN A 88 -4.17 -16.53 -13.24
CA ASN A 88 -5.59 -16.25 -13.05
C ASN A 88 -5.96 -15.79 -11.63
N GLN A 89 -5.00 -15.81 -10.70
CA GLN A 89 -5.11 -15.26 -9.35
C GLN A 89 -4.48 -13.86 -9.25
N LEU A 90 -4.00 -13.29 -10.37
CA LEU A 90 -3.28 -12.01 -10.44
C LEU A 90 -4.06 -10.96 -11.21
N ILE A 91 -4.06 -9.72 -10.72
CA ILE A 91 -4.55 -8.55 -11.45
C ILE A 91 -3.65 -7.35 -11.17
N LEU A 92 -3.26 -6.64 -12.22
CA LEU A 92 -2.45 -5.43 -12.12
C LEU A 92 -3.30 -4.23 -11.70
N SER A 93 -2.65 -3.24 -11.08
CA SER A 93 -3.25 -1.96 -10.70
C SER A 93 -2.29 -0.80 -10.95
N ASN A 94 -2.82 0.39 -11.13
CA ASN A 94 -2.03 1.63 -11.24
C ASN A 94 -1.58 2.09 -9.84
N GLY A 95 -0.53 1.46 -9.32
CA GLY A 95 -0.13 1.51 -7.92
C GLY A 95 -1.07 0.72 -7.01
N SER A 96 -0.67 0.53 -5.76
CA SER A 96 -1.55 -0.05 -4.73
C SER A 96 -2.80 0.80 -4.48
N ASP A 97 -2.74 2.12 -4.70
CA ASP A 97 -3.87 3.02 -4.49
C ASP A 97 -5.08 2.65 -5.33
N GLN A 98 -4.90 2.32 -6.62
CA GLN A 98 -5.98 1.80 -7.46
C GLN A 98 -6.42 0.39 -7.03
N GLY A 99 -5.47 -0.44 -6.53
CA GLY A 99 -5.81 -1.73 -5.93
C GLY A 99 -6.78 -1.56 -4.75
N ILE A 100 -6.48 -0.63 -3.84
CA ILE A 100 -7.37 -0.25 -2.74
C ILE A 100 -8.73 0.21 -3.30
N GLU A 101 -8.72 1.11 -4.29
CA GLU A 101 -9.96 1.65 -4.86
C GLU A 101 -10.89 0.56 -5.38
N PHE A 102 -10.43 -0.31 -6.28
CA PHE A 102 -11.34 -1.30 -6.86
C PHE A 102 -11.73 -2.40 -5.86
N ILE A 103 -10.86 -2.75 -4.89
CA ILE A 103 -11.22 -3.70 -3.83
C ILE A 103 -12.33 -3.11 -2.97
N LEU A 104 -12.16 -1.89 -2.45
CA LEU A 104 -13.18 -1.26 -1.62
C LEU A 104 -14.49 -1.06 -2.39
N ARG A 105 -14.44 -0.64 -3.64
CA ARG A 105 -15.63 -0.50 -4.51
C ARG A 105 -16.34 -1.83 -4.79
N CYS A 106 -15.62 -2.95 -4.70
CA CYS A 106 -16.23 -4.27 -4.85
C CYS A 106 -17.09 -4.69 -3.66
N PHE A 107 -16.73 -4.23 -2.45
CA PHE A 107 -17.33 -4.73 -1.21
C PHE A 107 -18.10 -3.69 -0.41
N LEU A 108 -17.86 -2.38 -0.62
CA LEU A 108 -18.43 -1.34 0.22
C LEU A 108 -19.47 -0.50 -0.54
N GLU A 109 -20.57 -0.27 0.15
CA GLU A 109 -21.61 0.69 -0.22
C GLU A 109 -21.78 1.75 0.89
N HIS A 110 -22.66 2.73 0.64
CA HIS A 110 -22.97 3.76 1.63
C HIS A 110 -23.53 3.15 2.92
N GLY A 111 -22.92 3.48 4.04
CA GLY A 111 -23.32 2.99 5.37
C GLY A 111 -22.60 1.73 5.82
N ASP A 112 -21.86 1.07 4.93
CA ASP A 112 -21.01 -0.07 5.28
C ASP A 112 -19.78 0.34 6.08
N GLU A 113 -19.10 -0.65 6.62
CA GLU A 113 -17.91 -0.48 7.44
C GLU A 113 -16.77 -1.40 7.00
N LEU A 114 -15.55 -0.85 6.95
CA LEU A 114 -14.34 -1.63 6.94
C LEU A 114 -13.66 -1.59 8.32
N VAL A 115 -13.12 -2.71 8.78
CA VAL A 115 -12.37 -2.80 10.03
C VAL A 115 -10.87 -2.83 9.75
N MET A 116 -10.13 -1.86 10.33
CA MET A 116 -8.67 -1.72 10.22
C MET A 116 -8.11 -1.16 11.53
N ALA A 117 -6.99 -1.70 12.03
CA ALA A 117 -6.32 -1.14 13.21
C ALA A 117 -5.79 0.29 12.95
N GLN A 118 -5.89 1.17 13.95
CA GLN A 118 -5.55 2.59 13.85
C GLN A 118 -4.30 2.94 14.70
N PRO A 119 -3.37 3.76 14.20
CA PRO A 119 -3.35 4.35 12.87
C PRO A 119 -2.97 3.34 11.79
N GLY A 120 -3.51 3.53 10.58
CA GLY A 120 -3.18 2.76 9.38
C GLY A 120 -3.01 3.67 8.16
N PHE A 121 -2.79 3.10 6.98
CA PHE A 121 -2.55 3.87 5.77
C PHE A 121 -3.80 4.67 5.35
N ALA A 122 -3.63 5.99 5.23
CA ALA A 122 -4.72 6.94 5.07
C ALA A 122 -5.59 6.73 3.81
N MET A 123 -5.06 6.09 2.76
CA MET A 123 -5.82 5.84 1.52
C MET A 123 -7.03 4.93 1.74
N PHE A 124 -6.99 4.02 2.71
CA PHE A 124 -8.17 3.23 3.08
C PHE A 124 -9.31 4.10 3.60
N GLN A 125 -8.99 5.05 4.49
CA GLN A 125 -9.98 6.02 5.00
C GLN A 125 -10.50 6.90 3.87
N GLN A 126 -9.62 7.40 3.00
CA GLN A 126 -9.97 8.29 1.89
C GLN A 126 -10.94 7.63 0.91
N VAL A 127 -10.63 6.39 0.49
CA VAL A 127 -11.48 5.66 -0.45
C VAL A 127 -12.80 5.25 0.21
N ALA A 128 -12.78 4.71 1.45
CA ALA A 128 -13.99 4.35 2.17
C ALA A 128 -14.95 5.55 2.33
N SER A 129 -14.42 6.71 2.76
CA SER A 129 -15.19 7.95 2.89
C SER A 129 -15.82 8.37 1.56
N SER A 130 -15.11 8.25 0.44
CA SER A 130 -15.62 8.57 -0.90
C SER A 130 -16.82 7.69 -1.32
N LEU A 131 -16.89 6.49 -0.77
CA LEU A 131 -18.01 5.55 -0.97
C LEU A 131 -19.16 5.81 0.01
N GLY A 132 -18.95 6.63 1.05
CA GLY A 132 -19.89 6.84 2.14
C GLY A 132 -19.84 5.70 3.19
N ALA A 133 -18.77 4.91 3.18
CA ALA A 133 -18.49 3.88 4.17
C ALA A 133 -17.62 4.44 5.31
N LYS A 134 -17.54 3.71 6.42
CA LYS A 134 -16.77 4.08 7.61
C LYS A 134 -15.56 3.17 7.78
N VAL A 135 -14.50 3.71 8.38
CA VAL A 135 -13.39 2.92 8.89
C VAL A 135 -13.53 2.82 10.41
N ALA A 136 -13.63 1.61 10.90
CA ALA A 136 -13.65 1.27 12.32
C ALA A 136 -12.43 0.40 12.67
N GLY A 137 -12.24 0.14 13.94
CA GLY A 137 -11.22 -0.77 14.44
C GLY A 137 -10.51 -0.25 15.67
N PRO A 138 -9.71 -1.09 16.33
CA PRO A 138 -9.02 -0.73 17.54
C PRO A 138 -7.82 0.16 17.27
N SER A 139 -7.46 0.98 18.27
CA SER A 139 -6.16 1.64 18.27
C SER A 139 -5.06 0.65 18.61
N PHE A 140 -3.86 0.85 18.04
CA PHE A 140 -2.68 0.16 18.50
C PHE A 140 -2.40 0.49 19.97
N PRO A 141 -2.01 -0.50 20.80
CA PRO A 141 -1.56 -0.25 22.16
C PRO A 141 -0.22 0.51 22.16
N GLU A 142 0.23 0.98 23.32
CA GLU A 142 1.53 1.66 23.46
C GLU A 142 2.72 0.79 23.03
N SER A 143 2.59 -0.55 23.11
CA SER A 143 3.60 -1.49 22.61
C SER A 143 3.71 -1.54 21.08
N MET A 144 2.74 -0.98 20.36
CA MET A 144 2.57 -1.08 18.90
C MET A 144 2.47 -2.53 18.40
N GLU A 145 2.13 -3.50 19.24
CA GLU A 145 1.75 -4.84 18.80
C GLU A 145 0.37 -4.83 18.15
N PHE A 146 0.16 -5.69 17.15
CA PHE A 146 -1.16 -5.77 16.50
C PHE A 146 -2.23 -6.26 17.50
N PRO A 147 -3.30 -5.49 17.70
CA PRO A 147 -4.33 -5.78 18.71
C PRO A 147 -5.33 -6.83 18.23
N ALA A 148 -4.90 -8.08 18.02
CA ALA A 148 -5.66 -9.14 17.34
C ALA A 148 -7.05 -9.38 17.96
N GLU A 149 -7.16 -9.48 19.29
CA GLU A 149 -8.46 -9.74 19.94
C GLU A 149 -9.40 -8.52 19.82
N ALA A 150 -8.90 -7.31 20.05
CA ALA A 150 -9.69 -6.10 19.89
C ALA A 150 -10.11 -5.88 18.43
N PHE A 151 -9.26 -6.27 17.46
CA PHE A 151 -9.59 -6.25 16.04
C PHE A 151 -10.77 -7.18 15.72
N LYS A 152 -10.74 -8.43 16.18
CA LYS A 152 -11.84 -9.39 16.00
C LYS A 152 -13.14 -8.90 16.66
N GLN A 153 -13.05 -8.29 17.86
CA GLN A 153 -14.19 -7.72 18.58
C GLN A 153 -14.80 -6.48 17.90
N SER A 154 -14.06 -5.81 17.02
CA SER A 154 -14.55 -4.65 16.27
C SER A 154 -15.46 -5.04 15.09
N VAL A 155 -15.52 -6.32 14.72
CA VAL A 155 -16.34 -6.79 13.62
C VAL A 155 -17.81 -6.81 14.02
N GLY A 156 -18.64 -6.07 13.28
CA GLY A 156 -20.07 -5.91 13.54
C GLY A 156 -20.96 -6.18 12.32
N PRO A 157 -22.26 -6.01 12.46
CA PRO A 157 -23.23 -6.29 11.36
C PRO A 157 -23.05 -5.42 10.11
N ALA A 158 -22.45 -4.23 10.26
CA ALA A 158 -22.16 -3.33 9.14
C ALA A 158 -20.82 -3.63 8.46
N THR A 159 -19.97 -4.48 9.04
CA THR A 159 -18.65 -4.80 8.50
C THR A 159 -18.77 -5.60 7.21
N ARG A 160 -18.06 -5.15 6.15
CA ARG A 160 -18.02 -5.81 4.84
C ARG A 160 -16.60 -6.16 4.39
N LEU A 161 -15.58 -5.60 5.02
CA LEU A 161 -14.18 -5.80 4.66
C LEU A 161 -13.30 -5.71 5.89
N LEU A 162 -12.34 -6.63 6.03
CA LEU A 162 -11.29 -6.58 7.02
C LEU A 162 -9.97 -6.21 6.35
N VAL A 163 -9.20 -5.29 6.95
CA VAL A 163 -7.92 -4.82 6.40
C VAL A 163 -6.81 -5.04 7.42
N LEU A 164 -5.81 -5.80 7.02
CA LEU A 164 -4.58 -6.07 7.75
C LEU A 164 -3.41 -5.46 6.96
N ILE A 165 -2.81 -4.39 7.45
CA ILE A 165 -1.63 -3.78 6.81
C ILE A 165 -0.39 -4.45 7.40
N ASN A 166 0.39 -5.15 6.59
CA ASN A 166 1.49 -6.01 7.05
C ASN A 166 2.77 -5.91 6.20
N PRO A 167 3.82 -5.25 6.64
CA PRO A 167 3.92 -4.40 7.84
C PRO A 167 3.05 -3.15 7.81
N ASN A 168 2.53 -2.75 8.99
CA ASN A 168 1.65 -1.60 9.10
C ASN A 168 2.40 -0.27 8.88
N ASN A 169 1.82 0.63 8.14
CA ASN A 169 2.23 2.02 8.02
C ASN A 169 1.22 2.89 8.82
N PRO A 170 1.64 3.65 9.86
CA PRO A 170 3.00 4.09 10.13
C PRO A 170 3.77 3.35 11.25
N THR A 171 3.21 2.33 11.88
CA THR A 171 3.81 1.73 13.09
C THR A 171 5.03 0.84 12.81
N GLY A 172 5.15 0.30 11.59
CA GLY A 172 6.19 -0.69 11.23
C GLY A 172 5.90 -2.11 11.73
N THR A 173 4.80 -2.31 12.44
CA THR A 173 4.40 -3.58 13.06
C THR A 173 4.11 -4.65 12.03
N SER A 174 4.65 -5.84 12.21
CA SER A 174 4.27 -7.04 11.45
C SER A 174 3.17 -7.82 12.16
N ILE A 175 2.32 -8.47 11.35
CA ILE A 175 1.30 -9.41 11.79
C ILE A 175 1.76 -10.81 11.39
N SER A 176 1.82 -11.75 12.34
CA SER A 176 2.27 -13.09 12.03
C SER A 176 1.26 -13.84 11.16
N GLN A 177 1.75 -14.86 10.42
CA GLN A 177 0.89 -15.67 9.55
C GLN A 177 -0.18 -16.42 10.35
N GLU A 178 0.10 -16.78 11.61
CA GLU A 178 -0.85 -17.42 12.52
C GLU A 178 -2.01 -16.47 12.84
N VAL A 179 -1.73 -15.21 13.12
CA VAL A 179 -2.77 -14.18 13.38
C VAL A 179 -3.60 -13.92 12.13
N ILE A 180 -2.97 -13.84 10.94
CA ILE A 180 -3.70 -13.69 9.67
C ILE A 180 -4.62 -14.90 9.45
N ARG A 181 -4.12 -16.10 9.66
CA ARG A 181 -4.92 -17.35 9.55
C ARG A 181 -6.09 -17.35 10.53
N ASP A 182 -5.86 -16.98 11.79
CA ASP A 182 -6.91 -16.91 12.82
C ASP A 182 -8.03 -15.93 12.41
N VAL A 183 -7.70 -14.78 11.84
CA VAL A 183 -8.69 -13.83 11.30
C VAL A 183 -9.48 -14.44 10.15
N LEU A 184 -8.82 -15.12 9.20
CA LEU A 184 -9.47 -15.77 8.06
C LEU A 184 -10.43 -16.88 8.49
N GLU A 185 -10.04 -17.68 9.48
CA GLU A 185 -10.84 -18.79 10.04
C GLU A 185 -12.05 -18.28 10.85
N ASN A 186 -11.89 -17.17 11.59
CA ASN A 186 -12.99 -16.59 12.37
C ASN A 186 -14.02 -15.87 11.48
N PHE A 187 -13.62 -15.36 10.30
CA PHE A 187 -14.48 -14.59 9.41
C PHE A 187 -14.51 -15.13 7.97
N PRO A 188 -14.92 -16.41 7.75
CA PRO A 188 -14.83 -17.04 6.43
C PRO A 188 -15.73 -16.40 5.37
N ASN A 189 -16.73 -15.62 5.78
CA ASN A 189 -17.68 -14.94 4.89
C ASN A 189 -17.36 -13.45 4.67
N LEU A 190 -16.29 -12.94 5.28
CA LEU A 190 -15.82 -11.56 5.05
C LEU A 190 -14.52 -11.60 4.25
N PRO A 191 -14.36 -10.74 3.24
CA PRO A 191 -13.08 -10.56 2.58
C PRO A 191 -12.05 -9.99 3.57
N VAL A 192 -10.84 -10.53 3.53
CA VAL A 192 -9.69 -10.11 4.33
C VAL A 192 -8.62 -9.62 3.38
N LEU A 193 -8.40 -8.32 3.34
CA LEU A 193 -7.32 -7.68 2.57
C LEU A 193 -6.07 -7.59 3.44
N VAL A 194 -4.98 -8.21 2.99
CA VAL A 194 -3.64 -8.04 3.55
C VAL A 194 -2.85 -7.11 2.63
N ASP A 195 -2.54 -5.91 3.11
CA ASP A 195 -1.69 -4.95 2.39
C ASP A 195 -0.22 -5.27 2.69
N GLU A 196 0.46 -5.82 1.71
CA GLU A 196 1.86 -6.23 1.76
C GLU A 196 2.80 -5.25 1.02
N ALA A 197 2.53 -3.94 1.06
CA ALA A 197 3.35 -2.94 0.38
C ALA A 197 4.83 -2.94 0.81
N TYR A 198 5.15 -3.51 1.96
CA TYR A 198 6.50 -3.59 2.53
C TYR A 198 7.00 -5.03 2.71
N PHE A 199 6.39 -6.03 2.05
CA PHE A 199 6.70 -7.43 2.30
C PHE A 199 8.15 -7.82 1.95
N GLU A 200 8.77 -7.19 0.96
CA GLU A 200 10.15 -7.47 0.59
C GLU A 200 11.15 -7.10 1.72
N PHE A 201 10.78 -6.14 2.55
CA PHE A 201 11.56 -5.76 3.74
C PHE A 201 11.32 -6.71 4.90
N SER A 202 10.05 -7.04 5.20
CA SER A 202 9.68 -7.96 6.29
C SER A 202 10.01 -9.41 5.98
N ARG A 203 10.04 -9.79 4.71
CA ARG A 203 10.18 -11.18 4.22
C ARG A 203 9.05 -12.09 4.68
N GLN A 204 7.90 -11.52 5.08
CA GLN A 204 6.72 -12.24 5.53
C GLN A 204 5.58 -12.02 4.56
N THR A 205 4.86 -13.08 4.20
CA THR A 205 3.73 -13.00 3.27
C THR A 205 2.63 -13.98 3.64
N ALA A 206 1.39 -13.59 3.36
CA ALA A 206 0.23 -14.45 3.43
C ALA A 206 -0.04 -15.25 2.14
N ALA A 207 0.79 -15.10 1.09
CA ALA A 207 0.54 -15.71 -0.22
C ALA A 207 0.35 -17.24 -0.17
N GLY A 208 1.06 -17.94 0.73
CA GLY A 208 0.88 -19.38 0.94
C GLY A 208 -0.49 -19.79 1.53
N LEU A 209 -1.34 -18.84 1.90
CA LEU A 209 -2.69 -19.08 2.40
C LEU A 209 -3.78 -18.95 1.31
N LEU A 210 -3.47 -18.43 0.12
CA LEU A 210 -4.45 -18.11 -0.93
C LEU A 210 -5.26 -19.32 -1.38
N ASP A 211 -4.65 -20.48 -1.48
CA ASP A 211 -5.36 -21.69 -1.92
C ASP A 211 -6.30 -22.27 -0.85
N ALA A 212 -6.01 -21.99 0.42
CA ALA A 212 -6.81 -22.48 1.54
C ALA A 212 -7.95 -21.51 1.93
N PHE A 213 -7.81 -20.21 1.61
CA PHE A 213 -8.73 -19.17 2.05
C PHE A 213 -9.21 -18.31 0.86
N PRO A 214 -10.36 -18.67 0.26
CA PRO A 214 -10.88 -17.93 -0.91
C PRO A 214 -11.30 -16.48 -0.61
N ASN A 215 -11.43 -16.12 0.67
CA ASN A 215 -11.70 -14.76 1.14
C ASN A 215 -10.43 -13.92 1.37
N LEU A 216 -9.24 -14.47 1.16
CA LEU A 216 -7.97 -13.73 1.25
C LEU A 216 -7.72 -12.93 -0.03
N ILE A 217 -7.35 -11.66 0.16
CA ILE A 217 -6.90 -10.76 -0.88
C ILE A 217 -5.56 -10.17 -0.44
N ILE A 218 -4.55 -10.18 -1.30
CA ILE A 218 -3.23 -9.60 -0.99
C ILE A 218 -2.96 -8.47 -1.99
N LEU A 219 -2.54 -7.32 -1.47
CA LEU A 219 -2.18 -6.14 -2.26
C LEU A 219 -0.67 -5.89 -2.14
N ARG A 220 0.01 -5.62 -3.26
CA ARG A 220 1.44 -5.29 -3.30
C ARG A 220 1.74 -4.15 -4.27
N THR A 221 2.93 -3.58 -4.14
CA THR A 221 3.36 -2.42 -4.94
C THR A 221 4.81 -2.57 -5.42
N PHE A 222 5.11 -1.98 -6.57
CA PHE A 222 6.48 -1.79 -7.07
C PHE A 222 7.12 -0.47 -6.59
N SER A 223 6.39 0.32 -5.80
CA SER A 223 6.81 1.67 -5.38
C SER A 223 7.90 1.67 -4.30
N LYS A 224 8.09 0.57 -3.56
CA LYS A 224 8.98 0.52 -2.39
C LYS A 224 10.29 -0.19 -2.71
N ALA A 225 10.44 -1.46 -2.40
CA ALA A 225 11.67 -2.22 -2.60
C ALA A 225 12.15 -2.27 -4.07
N LEU A 226 11.23 -2.24 -5.02
CA LEU A 226 11.54 -2.30 -6.45
C LEU A 226 11.83 -0.93 -7.08
N ALA A 227 11.81 0.17 -6.32
CA ALA A 227 12.23 1.52 -6.73
C ALA A 227 11.48 2.10 -7.95
N LEU A 228 10.19 1.83 -8.12
CA LEU A 228 9.38 2.31 -9.25
C LEU A 228 8.17 3.16 -8.82
N PRO A 229 8.29 4.09 -7.83
CA PRO A 229 7.14 4.84 -7.32
C PRO A 229 6.50 5.75 -8.37
N SER A 230 7.29 6.39 -9.24
CA SER A 230 6.80 7.29 -10.29
C SER A 230 6.08 6.57 -11.44
N LEU A 231 6.34 5.28 -11.62
CA LEU A 231 5.71 4.48 -12.69
C LEU A 231 4.35 3.91 -12.31
N ARG A 232 3.94 4.02 -11.05
CA ARG A 232 2.61 3.65 -10.56
C ARG A 232 2.20 2.22 -10.94
N LEU A 233 2.91 1.20 -10.45
CA LEU A 233 2.52 -0.19 -10.63
C LEU A 233 2.31 -0.89 -9.29
N GLY A 234 1.22 -1.63 -9.20
CA GLY A 234 0.88 -2.54 -8.13
C GLY A 234 0.16 -3.77 -8.67
N TYR A 235 -0.15 -4.69 -7.80
CA TYR A 235 -0.92 -5.87 -8.16
C TYR A 235 -1.66 -6.46 -6.95
N VAL A 236 -2.72 -7.20 -7.27
CA VAL A 236 -3.53 -7.92 -6.28
C VAL A 236 -3.47 -9.40 -6.60
N MET A 237 -3.37 -10.22 -5.55
CA MET A 237 -3.47 -11.67 -5.58
C MET A 237 -4.74 -12.08 -4.83
N ALA A 238 -5.58 -12.90 -5.42
CA ALA A 238 -6.82 -13.37 -4.82
C ALA A 238 -7.34 -14.64 -5.52
N HIS A 239 -8.39 -15.22 -4.97
CA HIS A 239 -9.11 -16.31 -5.63
C HIS A 239 -9.55 -15.89 -7.05
N PRO A 240 -9.49 -16.78 -8.08
CA PRO A 240 -9.81 -16.41 -9.47
C PRO A 240 -11.18 -15.76 -9.66
N GLU A 241 -12.19 -16.16 -8.91
CA GLU A 241 -13.52 -15.56 -8.98
C GLU A 241 -13.52 -14.11 -8.50
N LEU A 242 -12.72 -13.75 -7.47
CA LEU A 242 -12.56 -12.36 -7.02
C LEU A 242 -11.83 -11.53 -8.09
N ILE A 243 -10.77 -12.07 -8.71
CA ILE A 243 -10.06 -11.42 -9.82
C ILE A 243 -11.04 -11.09 -10.97
N GLN A 244 -11.97 -11.99 -11.28
CA GLN A 244 -13.01 -11.72 -12.28
C GLN A 244 -13.93 -10.57 -11.88
N GLN A 245 -14.30 -10.44 -10.58
CA GLN A 245 -15.11 -9.32 -10.11
C GLN A 245 -14.33 -7.99 -10.19
N PHE A 246 -13.08 -7.98 -9.74
CA PHE A 246 -12.20 -6.78 -9.83
C PHE A 246 -12.01 -6.32 -11.28
N SER A 247 -11.89 -7.25 -12.22
CA SER A 247 -11.78 -6.94 -13.65
C SER A 247 -13.00 -6.22 -14.24
N LYS A 248 -14.17 -6.30 -13.60
CA LYS A 248 -15.37 -5.56 -14.04
C LYS A 248 -15.34 -4.08 -13.63
N ILE A 249 -14.58 -3.75 -12.60
CA ILE A 249 -14.56 -2.40 -11.98
C ILE A 249 -13.44 -1.56 -12.57
N ARG A 250 -12.28 -2.16 -12.86
CA ARG A 250 -11.13 -1.45 -13.42
C ARG A 250 -11.24 -1.24 -14.94
N GLY A 251 -10.53 -0.21 -15.46
CA GLY A 251 -10.36 -0.02 -16.90
C GLY A 251 -9.45 -1.08 -17.52
N PRO A 252 -9.66 -1.47 -18.79
CA PRO A 252 -8.85 -2.52 -19.43
C PRO A 252 -7.40 -2.11 -19.73
N PHE A 253 -7.09 -0.81 -19.76
CA PHE A 253 -5.77 -0.24 -20.09
C PHE A 253 -5.30 0.78 -19.06
N ASP A 254 -5.66 0.59 -17.81
CA ASP A 254 -5.40 1.50 -16.69
C ASP A 254 -3.95 1.48 -16.19
N VAL A 255 -3.21 0.42 -16.47
CA VAL A 255 -1.78 0.30 -16.15
C VAL A 255 -0.94 0.72 -17.34
N ASN A 256 0.00 1.65 -17.16
CA ASN A 256 0.85 2.11 -18.23
C ASN A 256 1.92 1.06 -18.63
N ALA A 257 2.16 0.95 -19.93
CA ALA A 257 3.07 -0.07 -20.46
C ALA A 257 4.54 0.14 -20.06
N ALA A 258 4.98 1.38 -19.83
CA ALA A 258 6.33 1.66 -19.38
C ALA A 258 6.59 1.06 -17.98
N ALA A 259 5.60 1.13 -17.09
CA ALA A 259 5.68 0.50 -15.78
C ALA A 259 5.80 -1.03 -15.86
N VAL A 260 5.04 -1.64 -16.76
CA VAL A 260 5.07 -3.09 -17.01
C VAL A 260 6.45 -3.53 -17.51
N VAL A 261 7.03 -2.79 -18.46
CA VAL A 261 8.38 -3.07 -18.99
C VAL A 261 9.44 -2.91 -17.88
N ALA A 262 9.38 -1.82 -17.11
CA ALA A 262 10.30 -1.57 -16.01
C ALA A 262 10.23 -2.68 -14.96
N ALA A 263 9.03 -3.05 -14.54
CA ALA A 263 8.80 -4.07 -13.53
C ALA A 263 9.28 -5.45 -14.00
N LYS A 264 9.04 -5.81 -15.28
CA LYS A 264 9.54 -7.06 -15.84
C LYS A 264 11.05 -7.15 -15.73
N VAL A 265 11.78 -6.10 -16.13
CA VAL A 265 13.24 -6.07 -16.04
C VAL A 265 13.72 -6.15 -14.59
N GLN A 266 13.05 -5.46 -13.65
CA GLN A 266 13.37 -5.54 -12.21
C GLN A 266 13.17 -6.95 -11.65
N LEU A 267 12.10 -7.64 -12.02
CA LEU A 267 11.83 -9.01 -11.56
C LEU A 267 12.78 -10.04 -12.17
N GLU A 268 13.12 -9.90 -13.45
CA GLU A 268 14.10 -10.77 -14.14
C GLU A 268 15.54 -10.55 -13.64
N ASN A 269 15.82 -9.42 -12.98
CA ASN A 269 17.15 -9.04 -12.50
C ASN A 269 17.13 -8.60 -11.01
N PRO A 270 16.80 -9.51 -10.09
CA PRO A 270 16.48 -9.13 -8.72
C PRO A 270 17.70 -8.83 -7.83
N GLN A 271 18.94 -9.02 -8.30
CA GLN A 271 20.14 -9.03 -7.47
C GLN A 271 20.36 -7.71 -6.75
N GLU A 272 20.23 -6.57 -7.47
CA GLU A 272 20.54 -5.25 -6.91
C GLU A 272 19.50 -4.80 -5.88
N TRP A 273 18.22 -4.80 -6.23
CA TRP A 273 17.19 -4.37 -5.28
C TRP A 273 17.07 -5.32 -4.08
N ARG A 274 17.25 -6.65 -4.27
CA ARG A 274 17.31 -7.61 -3.15
C ARG A 274 18.53 -7.39 -2.27
N SER A 275 19.70 -7.08 -2.85
CA SER A 275 20.89 -6.75 -2.08
C SER A 275 20.71 -5.47 -1.29
N LEU A 276 20.15 -4.41 -1.91
CA LEU A 276 19.85 -3.17 -1.22
C LEU A 276 18.83 -3.38 -0.08
N THR A 277 17.77 -4.12 -0.33
CA THR A 277 16.75 -4.41 0.71
C THR A 277 17.38 -5.16 1.89
N ARG A 278 18.24 -6.14 1.63
CA ARG A 278 18.97 -6.85 2.69
C ARG A 278 19.92 -5.92 3.44
N HIS A 279 20.72 -5.13 2.74
CA HIS A 279 21.62 -4.17 3.38
C HIS A 279 20.87 -3.19 4.28
N LEU A 280 19.77 -2.64 3.80
CA LEU A 280 18.93 -1.72 4.60
C LEU A 280 18.40 -2.39 5.87
N MET A 281 17.89 -3.63 5.77
CA MET A 281 17.24 -4.29 6.91
C MET A 281 18.23 -4.98 7.84
N ASP A 282 19.32 -5.55 7.33
CA ASP A 282 20.22 -6.40 8.10
C ASP A 282 21.46 -5.62 8.64
N GLU A 283 21.78 -4.43 8.07
CA GLU A 283 22.95 -3.62 8.46
C GLU A 283 22.59 -2.18 8.84
N VAL A 284 21.94 -1.42 7.93
CA VAL A 284 21.68 0.00 8.17
C VAL A 284 20.68 0.20 9.31
N LYS A 285 19.56 -0.50 9.27
CA LYS A 285 18.51 -0.37 10.29
C LYS A 285 19.00 -0.72 11.70
N PRO A 286 19.70 -1.86 11.95
CA PRO A 286 20.29 -2.15 13.25
C PRO A 286 21.27 -1.07 13.74
N THR A 287 22.03 -0.44 12.83
CA THR A 287 22.93 0.67 13.16
C THR A 287 22.14 1.89 13.65
N VAL A 288 21.04 2.25 12.97
CA VAL A 288 20.17 3.36 13.39
C VAL A 288 19.46 3.05 14.71
N GLU A 289 19.01 1.82 14.90
CA GLU A 289 18.41 1.38 16.18
C GLU A 289 19.42 1.44 17.33
N ALA A 290 20.69 1.04 17.10
CA ALA A 290 21.75 1.17 18.12
C ALA A 290 21.98 2.65 18.48
N PHE A 291 22.08 3.53 17.48
CA PHE A 291 22.18 4.97 17.69
C PHE A 291 21.04 5.53 18.53
N PHE A 292 19.79 5.14 18.25
CA PHE A 292 18.63 5.58 19.04
C PHE A 292 18.71 5.09 20.51
N ARG A 293 19.13 3.84 20.73
CA ARG A 293 19.31 3.30 22.10
C ARG A 293 20.40 4.05 22.87
N GLU A 294 21.55 4.29 22.24
CA GLU A 294 22.67 5.04 22.84
C GLU A 294 22.29 6.47 23.21
N ASN A 295 21.43 7.11 22.41
CA ASN A 295 20.97 8.48 22.63
C ASN A 295 19.64 8.56 23.40
N GLN A 296 19.13 7.44 23.94
CA GLN A 296 17.88 7.36 24.73
C GLN A 296 16.65 7.87 23.95
N VAL A 297 16.67 7.74 22.63
CA VAL A 297 15.52 8.03 21.78
C VAL A 297 14.60 6.80 21.73
N ARG A 298 13.36 6.96 22.15
CA ARG A 298 12.38 5.87 22.09
C ARG A 298 11.92 5.66 20.64
N PHE A 299 11.94 4.43 20.19
CA PHE A 299 11.42 4.01 18.90
C PHE A 299 10.69 2.67 19.00
N HIS A 300 9.84 2.37 18.04
CA HIS A 300 9.09 1.12 17.99
C HIS A 300 9.74 0.15 16.99
N PRO A 301 9.81 -1.16 17.31
CA PRO A 301 10.30 -2.18 16.38
C PRO A 301 9.54 -2.13 15.07
N SER A 302 10.27 -2.20 13.95
CA SER A 302 9.66 -2.11 12.62
C SER A 302 10.19 -3.24 11.72
N SER A 303 9.31 -3.80 10.90
CA SER A 303 9.65 -4.77 9.84
C SER A 303 9.68 -4.13 8.45
N ALA A 304 9.63 -2.79 8.37
CA ALA A 304 9.67 -2.02 7.14
C ALA A 304 10.96 -1.18 7.04
N ASN A 305 11.12 -0.46 5.93
CA ASN A 305 12.25 0.48 5.70
C ASN A 305 12.05 1.84 6.37
N PHE A 306 11.23 1.93 7.38
CA PHE A 306 10.99 3.11 8.23
C PHE A 306 10.81 2.68 9.69
N MET A 307 10.85 3.63 10.61
CA MET A 307 10.62 3.41 12.03
C MET A 307 9.76 4.52 12.62
N LEU A 308 8.86 4.17 13.51
CA LEU A 308 8.12 5.14 14.33
C LEU A 308 9.00 5.53 15.54
N VAL A 309 9.30 6.82 15.63
CA VAL A 309 10.19 7.39 16.66
C VAL A 309 9.40 8.39 17.51
N GLU A 310 9.57 8.32 18.82
CA GLU A 310 8.96 9.28 19.74
C GLU A 310 9.91 10.46 19.96
N VAL A 311 9.41 11.66 19.67
CA VAL A 311 10.13 12.92 19.90
C VAL A 311 9.30 13.85 20.80
N LYS A 312 9.98 14.72 21.54
CA LYS A 312 9.33 15.62 22.51
C LYS A 312 8.32 16.56 21.85
N ASP A 313 8.66 17.09 20.68
CA ASP A 313 7.79 17.93 19.85
C ASP A 313 7.93 17.50 18.39
N ALA A 314 6.95 16.72 17.92
CA ALA A 314 6.95 16.19 16.56
C ALA A 314 6.81 17.30 15.51
N LYS A 315 6.11 18.39 15.83
CA LYS A 315 5.93 19.51 14.91
C LYS A 315 7.24 20.28 14.73
N GLU A 316 7.93 20.59 15.82
CA GLU A 316 9.25 21.25 15.80
C GLU A 316 10.27 20.39 15.06
N ALA A 317 10.30 19.07 15.32
CA ALA A 317 11.18 18.13 14.63
C ALA A 317 10.95 18.12 13.13
N VAL A 318 9.69 18.08 12.68
CA VAL A 318 9.34 18.12 11.25
C VAL A 318 9.76 19.44 10.60
N GLU A 319 9.52 20.58 11.25
CA GLU A 319 9.94 21.88 10.70
C GLU A 319 11.47 22.00 10.63
N TYR A 320 12.19 21.49 11.63
CA TYR A 320 13.66 21.44 11.60
C TYR A 320 14.21 20.57 10.45
N LEU A 321 13.60 19.39 10.23
CA LEU A 321 14.03 18.49 9.14
C LEU A 321 13.71 19.02 7.73
N LYS A 322 12.80 19.99 7.61
CA LYS A 322 12.48 20.64 6.34
C LYS A 322 13.39 21.85 6.03
N SER A 323 14.11 22.37 7.01
CA SER A 323 14.98 23.55 6.88
C SER A 323 16.37 23.18 6.38
#